data_c619fa64ccb782465f3020607638b837
#
_entry.id   c619fa64ccb782465f3020607638b837
#
_cell.length_a   1.000
_cell.length_b   1.000
_cell.length_c   1.000
_cell.angle_alpha   90.00
_cell.angle_beta   90.00
_cell.angle_gamma   90.00
#
_symmetry.space_group_name_H-M   'P 1'
#
loop_
_entity.id
_entity.type
_entity.pdbx_description
1 polymer ?
#
loop_
_entity_poly.entity_id
_entity_poly.type
_entity_poly.pdbx_seq_one_letter_code
_entity_poly.pdbx_strand_id
1 'polypeptide(L)'
;MIETATRPLDFAAARKAMLDSQLRTSGVNEPFVLRRMGAVAREDYVPAETQGYCYMDRSIALPDGGTLAQPVSHGKMLGLAHPKPTDSVLVVDNSGGYLTALVEPLAAKVASATPEEAAAGKKRGSYDLIIIDGAIEACPAALAKRLAEGGRIVTGLVRNGVSALAEGRSAGKDIAFRTVEDIALPRLSHFDLPKGWSF
;
A
#
# COMPACT_ATOMS: atom_id res chain seq x y z
N MET A 1 -23.82 -19.77 -34.97
CA MET A 1 -23.39 -19.36 -33.63
C MET A 1 -21.87 -19.40 -33.62
N ILE A 2 -21.23 -18.25 -33.46
CA ILE A 2 -19.76 -18.18 -33.35
C ILE A 2 -19.47 -18.37 -31.86
N GLU A 3 -18.98 -19.54 -31.48
CA GLU A 3 -18.53 -19.85 -30.15
C GLU A 3 -17.23 -19.08 -29.92
N THR A 4 -17.32 -17.95 -29.22
CA THR A 4 -16.15 -17.16 -28.84
C THR A 4 -15.42 -17.96 -27.77
N ALA A 5 -14.48 -18.80 -28.15
CA ALA A 5 -13.58 -19.48 -27.23
C ALA A 5 -12.88 -18.42 -26.38
N THR A 6 -13.26 -18.28 -25.13
CA THR A 6 -12.60 -17.39 -24.17
C THR A 6 -11.17 -17.90 -24.00
N ARG A 7 -10.20 -17.18 -24.55
CA ARG A 7 -8.78 -17.53 -24.39
C ARG A 7 -8.46 -17.54 -22.89
N PRO A 8 -7.79 -18.58 -22.37
CA PRO A 8 -7.36 -18.60 -20.98
C PRO A 8 -6.52 -17.37 -20.65
N LEU A 9 -6.73 -16.80 -19.46
CA LEU A 9 -5.97 -15.65 -18.98
C LEU A 9 -4.50 -16.08 -18.77
N ASP A 10 -3.59 -15.41 -19.43
CA ASP A 10 -2.15 -15.58 -19.25
C ASP A 10 -1.66 -14.56 -18.22
N PHE A 11 -1.77 -14.91 -16.94
CA PHE A 11 -1.34 -14.04 -15.85
C PHE A 11 0.15 -13.75 -15.86
N ALA A 12 0.98 -14.69 -16.33
CA ALA A 12 2.42 -14.48 -16.42
C ALA A 12 2.76 -13.39 -17.46
N ALA A 13 2.13 -13.44 -18.63
CA ALA A 13 2.28 -12.41 -19.64
C ALA A 13 1.72 -11.06 -19.17
N ALA A 14 0.55 -11.04 -18.52
CA ALA A 14 -0.05 -9.82 -17.97
C ALA A 14 0.83 -9.18 -16.89
N ARG A 15 1.39 -9.98 -15.98
CA ARG A 15 2.34 -9.54 -14.95
C ARG A 15 3.61 -8.96 -15.56
N LYS A 16 4.16 -9.62 -16.57
CA LYS A 16 5.33 -9.11 -17.31
C LYS A 16 5.02 -7.77 -17.98
N ALA A 17 3.87 -7.65 -18.64
CA ALA A 17 3.45 -6.40 -19.28
C ALA A 17 3.28 -5.26 -18.25
N MET A 18 2.70 -5.54 -17.07
CA MET A 18 2.62 -4.59 -15.97
C MET A 18 4.01 -4.07 -15.56
N LEU A 19 5.00 -4.96 -15.37
CA LEU A 19 6.36 -4.58 -14.99
C LEU A 19 7.01 -3.68 -16.07
N ASP A 20 6.92 -4.08 -17.34
CA ASP A 20 7.65 -3.44 -18.43
C ASP A 20 6.98 -2.16 -18.94
N SER A 21 5.64 -2.15 -19.01
CA SER A 21 4.87 -1.10 -19.70
C SER A 21 4.11 -0.16 -18.76
N GLN A 22 3.97 -0.50 -17.48
CA GLN A 22 3.32 0.37 -16.49
C GLN A 22 4.32 0.84 -15.43
N LEU A 23 4.96 -0.07 -14.70
CA LEU A 23 5.81 0.29 -13.59
C LEU A 23 7.03 1.08 -14.05
N ARG A 24 7.81 0.55 -15.00
CA ARG A 24 9.03 1.21 -15.49
C ARG A 24 8.74 2.56 -16.13
N THR A 25 7.71 2.66 -16.93
CA THR A 25 7.31 3.91 -17.61
C THR A 25 6.78 4.96 -16.63
N SER A 26 6.28 4.52 -15.47
CA SER A 26 5.83 5.40 -14.37
C SER A 26 6.91 5.69 -13.34
N GLY A 27 8.18 5.33 -13.63
CA GLY A 27 9.32 5.65 -12.77
C GLY A 27 9.59 4.65 -11.65
N VAL A 28 8.92 3.49 -11.61
CA VAL A 28 9.23 2.41 -10.67
C VAL A 28 10.34 1.55 -11.27
N ASN A 29 11.58 1.80 -10.87
CA ASN A 29 12.77 1.18 -11.47
C ASN A 29 13.64 0.42 -10.47
N GLU A 30 13.36 0.49 -9.18
CA GLU A 30 14.11 -0.22 -8.14
C GLU A 30 14.08 -1.73 -8.39
N PRO A 31 15.25 -2.38 -8.53
CA PRO A 31 15.30 -3.81 -8.86
C PRO A 31 14.58 -4.71 -7.84
N PHE A 32 14.60 -4.33 -6.55
CA PHE A 32 13.93 -5.12 -5.51
C PHE A 32 12.40 -5.00 -5.63
N VAL A 33 11.87 -3.82 -5.97
CA VAL A 33 10.42 -3.61 -6.19
C VAL A 33 9.94 -4.46 -7.36
N LEU A 34 10.63 -4.35 -8.51
CA LEU A 34 10.26 -5.10 -9.72
C LEU A 34 10.34 -6.61 -9.49
N ARG A 35 11.37 -7.10 -8.77
CA ARG A 35 11.46 -8.52 -8.40
C ARG A 35 10.31 -8.96 -7.51
N ARG A 36 9.94 -8.17 -6.50
CA ARG A 36 8.83 -8.52 -5.59
C ARG A 36 7.50 -8.54 -6.32
N MET A 37 7.18 -7.49 -7.08
CA MET A 37 5.93 -7.41 -7.84
C MET A 37 5.86 -8.44 -8.98
N GLY A 38 7.02 -8.89 -9.48
CA GLY A 38 7.10 -10.01 -10.42
C GLY A 38 6.90 -11.39 -9.79
N ALA A 39 7.24 -11.55 -8.50
CA ALA A 39 7.15 -12.80 -7.77
C ALA A 39 5.81 -13.06 -7.09
N VAL A 40 5.08 -12.01 -6.71
CA VAL A 40 3.78 -12.12 -6.03
C VAL A 40 2.66 -12.07 -7.07
N ALA A 41 1.86 -13.12 -7.10
CA ALA A 41 0.73 -13.27 -8.03
C ALA A 41 -0.43 -12.38 -7.57
N ARG A 42 -0.64 -11.26 -8.27
CA ARG A 42 -1.66 -10.27 -7.90
C ARG A 42 -3.09 -10.81 -8.05
N GLU A 43 -3.27 -11.77 -8.97
CA GLU A 43 -4.53 -12.49 -9.18
C GLU A 43 -5.01 -13.28 -7.97
N ASP A 44 -4.11 -13.66 -7.06
CA ASP A 44 -4.46 -14.42 -5.85
C ASP A 44 -5.11 -13.53 -4.76
N TYR A 45 -5.07 -12.20 -4.93
CA TYR A 45 -5.55 -11.20 -3.97
C TYR A 45 -6.81 -10.48 -4.43
N VAL A 46 -7.46 -10.98 -5.46
CA VAL A 46 -8.68 -10.38 -6.02
C VAL A 46 -9.74 -11.45 -6.27
N PRO A 47 -11.03 -11.08 -6.26
CA PRO A 47 -12.11 -11.97 -6.65
C PRO A 47 -11.94 -12.49 -8.09
N ALA A 48 -12.43 -13.71 -8.34
CA ALA A 48 -12.28 -14.37 -9.64
C ALA A 48 -12.79 -13.52 -10.82
N GLU A 49 -13.88 -12.79 -10.62
CA GLU A 49 -14.49 -11.91 -11.62
C GLU A 49 -13.63 -10.70 -11.99
N THR A 50 -12.66 -10.35 -11.15
CA THR A 50 -11.76 -9.21 -11.37
C THR A 50 -10.36 -9.60 -11.80
N GLN A 51 -10.03 -10.89 -11.79
CA GLN A 51 -8.71 -11.39 -12.19
C GLN A 51 -8.31 -10.96 -13.61
N GLY A 52 -9.28 -10.87 -14.53
CA GLY A 52 -9.03 -10.51 -15.92
C GLY A 52 -8.39 -9.12 -16.12
N TYR A 53 -8.46 -8.25 -15.12
CA TYR A 53 -7.91 -6.89 -15.17
C TYR A 53 -7.06 -6.51 -13.96
N CYS A 54 -6.69 -7.48 -13.10
CA CYS A 54 -5.94 -7.19 -11.88
C CYS A 54 -4.54 -6.61 -12.12
N TYR A 55 -4.00 -6.78 -13.32
CA TYR A 55 -2.72 -6.21 -13.76
C TYR A 55 -2.84 -4.87 -14.49
N MET A 56 -4.06 -4.37 -14.70
CA MET A 56 -4.26 -3.03 -15.25
C MET A 56 -3.99 -1.97 -14.17
N ASP A 57 -3.62 -0.76 -14.60
CA ASP A 57 -3.32 0.36 -13.68
C ASP A 57 -4.60 0.98 -13.12
N ARG A 58 -5.30 0.22 -12.32
CA ARG A 58 -6.54 0.59 -11.64
C ARG A 58 -6.67 -0.09 -10.28
N SER A 59 -7.38 0.55 -9.37
CA SER A 59 -7.73 -0.05 -8.08
C SER A 59 -8.90 -1.02 -8.21
N ILE A 60 -8.93 -2.04 -7.36
CA ILE A 60 -9.96 -3.09 -7.31
C ILE A 60 -10.54 -3.14 -5.91
N ALA A 61 -11.86 -2.96 -5.80
CA ALA A 61 -12.57 -3.15 -4.54
C ALA A 61 -12.56 -4.63 -4.14
N LEU A 62 -12.34 -4.90 -2.85
CA LEU A 62 -12.32 -6.24 -2.30
C LEU A 62 -13.60 -6.52 -1.50
N PRO A 63 -14.02 -7.80 -1.38
CA PRO A 63 -15.26 -8.18 -0.71
C PRO A 63 -15.32 -7.81 0.77
N ASP A 64 -14.16 -7.69 1.43
CA ASP A 64 -14.03 -7.30 2.84
C ASP A 64 -14.10 -5.78 3.07
N GLY A 65 -14.34 -5.00 2.02
CA GLY A 65 -14.35 -3.54 2.04
C GLY A 65 -12.97 -2.91 1.84
N GLY A 66 -11.92 -3.71 1.72
CA GLY A 66 -10.59 -3.28 1.34
C GLY A 66 -10.50 -2.85 -0.14
N THR A 67 -9.34 -2.43 -0.55
CA THR A 67 -9.06 -2.03 -1.93
C THR A 67 -7.64 -2.39 -2.30
N LEU A 68 -7.47 -3.24 -3.30
CA LEU A 68 -6.18 -3.45 -3.93
C LEU A 68 -5.86 -2.22 -4.80
N ALA A 69 -4.94 -1.39 -4.35
CA ALA A 69 -4.54 -0.19 -5.07
C ALA A 69 -3.92 -0.53 -6.44
N GLN A 70 -3.88 0.42 -7.36
CA GLN A 70 -3.26 0.21 -8.67
C GLN A 70 -1.78 -0.17 -8.56
N PRO A 71 -1.23 -0.96 -9.51
CA PRO A 71 0.14 -1.45 -9.45
C PRO A 71 1.20 -0.37 -9.26
N VAL A 72 1.07 0.76 -9.97
CA VAL A 72 2.02 1.88 -9.87
C VAL A 72 2.06 2.44 -8.45
N SER A 73 0.92 2.54 -7.77
CA SER A 73 0.86 3.05 -6.39
C SER A 73 1.60 2.14 -5.41
N HIS A 74 1.38 0.83 -5.48
CA HIS A 74 2.13 -0.13 -4.66
C HIS A 74 3.64 -0.11 -4.98
N GLY A 75 3.99 -0.02 -6.27
CA GLY A 75 5.39 0.05 -6.68
C GLY A 75 6.12 1.27 -6.10
N LYS A 76 5.52 2.44 -6.22
CA LYS A 76 6.07 3.70 -5.68
C LYS A 76 6.10 3.70 -4.16
N MET A 77 5.04 3.21 -3.52
CA MET A 77 4.99 3.07 -2.06
C MET A 77 6.10 2.15 -1.55
N LEU A 78 6.28 0.97 -2.16
CA LEU A 78 7.33 0.02 -1.77
C LEU A 78 8.74 0.60 -2.03
N GLY A 79 8.93 1.31 -3.14
CA GLY A 79 10.18 2.02 -3.46
C GLY A 79 10.53 3.06 -2.41
N LEU A 80 9.58 3.92 -2.02
CA LEU A 80 9.78 4.93 -0.98
C LEU A 80 10.00 4.30 0.40
N ALA A 81 9.26 3.24 0.73
CA ALA A 81 9.38 2.54 2.01
C ALA A 81 10.77 1.93 2.20
N HIS A 82 11.34 1.39 1.13
CA HIS A 82 12.68 0.80 1.09
C HIS A 82 12.99 -0.07 2.33
N PRO A 83 12.23 -1.16 2.56
CA PRO A 83 12.42 -2.03 3.72
C PRO A 83 13.85 -2.58 3.77
N LYS A 84 14.41 -2.64 4.96
CA LYS A 84 15.76 -3.19 5.20
C LYS A 84 15.64 -4.60 5.80
N PRO A 85 16.60 -5.49 5.52
CA PRO A 85 16.61 -6.84 6.12
C PRO A 85 16.62 -6.88 7.65
N THR A 86 16.94 -5.75 8.29
CA THR A 86 16.96 -5.61 9.76
C THR A 86 15.69 -5.00 10.32
N ASP A 87 14.81 -4.43 9.47
CA ASP A 87 13.63 -3.71 9.93
C ASP A 87 12.59 -4.65 10.57
N SER A 88 11.98 -4.17 11.65
CA SER A 88 10.68 -4.63 12.12
C SER A 88 9.61 -3.76 11.44
N VAL A 89 8.74 -4.35 10.65
CA VAL A 89 7.77 -3.63 9.82
C VAL A 89 6.34 -3.90 10.28
N LEU A 90 5.52 -2.86 10.35
CA LEU A 90 4.07 -2.98 10.43
C LEU A 90 3.47 -2.57 9.09
N VAL A 91 2.69 -3.46 8.47
CA VAL A 91 1.87 -3.16 7.31
C VAL A 91 0.43 -2.99 7.77
N VAL A 92 -0.13 -1.79 7.60
CA VAL A 92 -1.57 -1.57 7.71
C VAL A 92 -2.16 -1.89 6.35
N ASP A 93 -2.56 -3.13 6.18
CA ASP A 93 -2.91 -3.73 4.90
C ASP A 93 -4.38 -3.49 4.56
N ASN A 94 -4.63 -2.91 3.40
CA ASN A 94 -5.96 -2.68 2.84
C ASN A 94 -6.18 -3.45 1.52
N SER A 95 -5.20 -4.26 1.13
CA SER A 95 -5.13 -4.95 -0.16
C SER A 95 -5.27 -6.47 -0.05
N GLY A 96 -5.94 -6.94 1.02
CA GLY A 96 -6.20 -8.36 1.23
C GLY A 96 -4.93 -9.20 1.44
N GLY A 97 -3.86 -8.58 1.96
CA GLY A 97 -2.57 -9.24 2.20
C GLY A 97 -1.53 -9.04 1.09
N TYR A 98 -1.88 -8.40 -0.04
CA TYR A 98 -0.95 -8.25 -1.16
C TYR A 98 0.29 -7.42 -0.79
N LEU A 99 0.11 -6.24 -0.16
CA LEU A 99 1.24 -5.42 0.25
C LEU A 99 2.08 -6.12 1.32
N THR A 100 1.44 -6.81 2.25
CA THR A 100 2.14 -7.64 3.26
C THR A 100 3.03 -8.67 2.58
N ALA A 101 2.51 -9.42 1.60
CA ALA A 101 3.28 -10.41 0.85
C ALA A 101 4.45 -9.80 0.06
N LEU A 102 4.30 -8.57 -0.45
CA LEU A 102 5.42 -7.86 -1.09
C LEU A 102 6.55 -7.56 -0.10
N VAL A 103 6.23 -7.23 1.14
CA VAL A 103 7.17 -6.74 2.17
C VAL A 103 7.84 -7.90 2.94
N GLU A 104 7.13 -8.99 3.19
CA GLU A 104 7.60 -10.09 4.06
C GLU A 104 9.04 -10.54 3.83
N PRO A 105 9.53 -10.82 2.61
CA PRO A 105 10.90 -11.29 2.42
C PRO A 105 11.94 -10.15 2.40
N LEU A 106 11.55 -8.91 2.63
CA LEU A 106 12.43 -7.75 2.59
C LEU A 106 12.86 -7.28 3.99
N ALA A 107 12.25 -7.79 5.04
CA ALA A 107 12.44 -7.33 6.42
C ALA A 107 12.72 -8.49 7.37
N ALA A 108 13.28 -8.20 8.55
CA ALA A 108 13.54 -9.20 9.58
C ALA A 108 12.23 -9.75 10.19
N LYS A 109 11.24 -8.87 10.34
CA LYS A 109 9.95 -9.20 10.93
C LYS A 109 8.86 -8.32 10.32
N VAL A 110 7.76 -8.93 9.92
CA VAL A 110 6.59 -8.22 9.42
C VAL A 110 5.37 -8.58 10.26
N ALA A 111 4.65 -7.57 10.71
CA ALA A 111 3.33 -7.68 11.32
C ALA A 111 2.31 -7.01 10.39
N SER A 112 1.11 -7.56 10.31
CA SER A 112 0.02 -6.98 9.55
C SER A 112 -1.13 -6.59 10.48
N ALA A 113 -1.87 -5.54 10.11
CA ALA A 113 -3.09 -5.08 10.76
C ALA A 113 -4.06 -4.57 9.69
N THR A 114 -5.36 -4.68 9.94
CA THR A 114 -6.34 -3.96 9.13
C THR A 114 -6.33 -2.46 9.47
N PRO A 115 -6.86 -1.58 8.59
CA PRO A 115 -7.02 -0.16 8.91
C PRO A 115 -7.81 0.08 10.20
N GLU A 116 -8.87 -0.70 10.45
CA GLU A 116 -9.67 -0.61 11.68
C GLU A 116 -8.84 -0.97 12.92
N GLU A 117 -8.10 -2.07 12.90
CA GLU A 117 -7.24 -2.50 14.00
C GLU A 117 -6.14 -1.48 14.31
N ALA A 118 -5.55 -0.90 13.26
CA ALA A 118 -4.50 0.09 13.39
C ALA A 118 -5.05 1.40 13.98
N ALA A 119 -6.21 1.86 13.52
CA ALA A 119 -6.90 3.04 14.06
C ALA A 119 -7.29 2.85 15.54
N ALA A 120 -7.77 1.64 15.91
CA ALA A 120 -8.11 1.29 17.28
C ALA A 120 -6.89 1.05 18.20
N GLY A 121 -5.66 1.08 17.64
CA GLY A 121 -4.44 0.86 18.40
C GLY A 121 -4.26 -0.56 18.94
N LYS A 122 -4.92 -1.55 18.35
CA LYS A 122 -4.90 -2.95 18.81
C LYS A 122 -3.53 -3.62 18.68
N LYS A 123 -2.71 -3.24 17.71
CA LYS A 123 -1.36 -3.80 17.53
C LYS A 123 -0.38 -3.19 18.53
N ARG A 124 0.42 -4.06 19.14
CA ARG A 124 1.50 -3.69 20.09
C ARG A 124 2.85 -3.90 19.40
N GLY A 125 3.88 -3.29 19.92
CA GLY A 125 5.25 -3.38 19.43
C GLY A 125 5.83 -2.03 19.05
N SER A 126 7.08 -2.04 18.62
CA SER A 126 7.80 -0.91 18.07
C SER A 126 8.32 -1.32 16.68
N TYR A 127 8.23 -0.44 15.71
CA TYR A 127 8.51 -0.74 14.32
C TYR A 127 9.46 0.30 13.71
N ASP A 128 10.46 -0.17 12.98
CA ASP A 128 11.40 0.69 12.25
C ASP A 128 10.73 1.30 11.02
N LEU A 129 9.73 0.59 10.47
CA LEU A 129 8.95 1.02 9.33
C LEU A 129 7.47 0.69 9.55
N ILE A 130 6.62 1.66 9.29
CA ILE A 130 5.17 1.45 9.18
C ILE A 130 4.75 1.80 7.76
N ILE A 131 4.07 0.90 7.06
CA ILE A 131 3.50 1.15 5.73
C ILE A 131 1.98 1.11 5.87
N ILE A 132 1.31 2.18 5.47
CA ILE A 132 -0.16 2.24 5.49
C ILE A 132 -0.64 2.20 4.05
N ASP A 133 -1.31 1.10 3.68
CA ASP A 133 -1.78 0.81 2.32
C ASP A 133 -3.03 1.61 1.96
N GLY A 134 -2.83 2.89 1.75
CA GLY A 134 -3.87 3.84 1.43
C GLY A 134 -3.49 5.27 1.76
N ALA A 135 -4.47 6.16 1.71
CA ALA A 135 -4.29 7.58 2.01
C ALA A 135 -5.05 7.97 3.28
N ILE A 136 -4.37 8.68 4.18
CA ILE A 136 -4.86 9.12 5.49
C ILE A 136 -4.91 10.65 5.57
N GLU A 137 -5.83 11.21 6.34
CA GLU A 137 -5.83 12.64 6.67
C GLU A 137 -4.87 12.95 7.84
N ALA A 138 -4.81 12.05 8.81
CA ALA A 138 -3.93 12.17 9.95
C ALA A 138 -3.43 10.81 10.44
N CYS A 139 -2.20 10.77 10.98
CA CYS A 139 -1.69 9.59 11.66
C CYS A 139 -2.25 9.54 13.09
N PRO A 140 -2.96 8.47 13.49
CA PRO A 140 -3.44 8.34 14.86
C PRO A 140 -2.28 8.30 15.85
N ALA A 141 -2.43 8.97 17.00
CA ALA A 141 -1.43 8.96 18.06
C ALA A 141 -1.10 7.53 18.56
N ALA A 142 -2.09 6.63 18.52
CA ALA A 142 -1.90 5.22 18.86
C ALA A 142 -0.92 4.50 17.90
N LEU A 143 -0.94 4.85 16.61
CA LEU A 143 -0.04 4.32 15.61
C LEU A 143 1.33 5.03 15.66
N ALA A 144 1.34 6.35 15.81
CA ALA A 144 2.56 7.15 15.94
C ALA A 144 3.46 6.65 17.09
N LYS A 145 2.87 6.27 18.22
CA LYS A 145 3.59 5.69 19.39
C LYS A 145 4.22 4.32 19.11
N ARG A 146 3.94 3.70 17.97
CA ARG A 146 4.53 2.41 17.56
C ARG A 146 5.75 2.59 16.67
N LEU A 147 6.02 3.81 16.23
CA LEU A 147 7.23 4.10 15.48
C LEU A 147 8.44 4.08 16.41
N ALA A 148 9.45 3.29 16.03
CA ALA A 148 10.72 3.25 16.74
C ALA A 148 11.48 4.58 16.60
N GLU A 149 12.45 4.83 17.46
CA GLU A 149 13.35 5.96 17.30
C GLU A 149 14.09 5.87 15.96
N GLY A 150 14.08 6.95 15.19
CA GLY A 150 14.63 6.96 13.83
C GLY A 150 13.78 6.21 12.77
N GLY A 151 12.68 5.63 13.16
CA GLY A 151 11.76 4.93 12.27
C GLY A 151 11.03 5.87 11.30
N ARG A 152 10.36 5.27 10.29
CA ARG A 152 9.64 6.00 9.25
C ARG A 152 8.26 5.41 8.97
N ILE A 153 7.33 6.25 8.56
CA ILE A 153 5.99 5.87 8.07
C ILE A 153 5.90 6.21 6.59
N VAL A 154 5.38 5.30 5.77
CA VAL A 154 5.07 5.56 4.36
C VAL A 154 3.58 5.33 4.14
N THR A 155 2.92 6.31 3.52
CA THR A 155 1.47 6.32 3.28
C THR A 155 1.11 7.32 2.19
N GLY A 156 -0.14 7.31 1.75
CA GLY A 156 -0.74 8.47 1.11
C GLY A 156 -1.19 9.51 2.15
N LEU A 157 -1.00 10.78 1.86
CA LEU A 157 -1.52 11.86 2.69
C LEU A 157 -2.60 12.63 1.92
N VAL A 158 -3.80 12.70 2.49
CA VAL A 158 -4.92 13.45 1.89
C VAL A 158 -4.84 14.91 2.32
N ARG A 159 -4.78 15.82 1.35
CA ARG A 159 -4.89 17.26 1.57
C ARG A 159 -5.81 17.87 0.51
N ASN A 160 -6.82 18.61 0.94
CA ASN A 160 -7.79 19.24 0.02
C ASN A 160 -8.39 18.27 -1.01
N GLY A 161 -8.65 17.03 -0.59
CA GLY A 161 -9.24 15.99 -1.46
C GLY A 161 -8.26 15.32 -2.44
N VAL A 162 -6.99 15.72 -2.47
CA VAL A 162 -5.94 15.10 -3.28
C VAL A 162 -5.06 14.24 -2.39
N SER A 163 -4.67 13.07 -2.86
CA SER A 163 -3.72 12.20 -2.17
C SER A 163 -2.32 12.31 -2.77
N ALA A 164 -1.31 12.39 -1.91
CA ALA A 164 0.08 12.39 -2.30
C ALA A 164 0.85 11.34 -1.48
N LEU A 165 1.77 10.63 -2.12
CA LEU A 165 2.69 9.73 -1.44
C LEU A 165 3.56 10.53 -0.48
N ALA A 166 3.71 10.07 0.75
CA ALA A 166 4.41 10.77 1.80
C ALA A 166 5.23 9.85 2.69
N GLU A 167 6.34 10.38 3.18
CA GLU A 167 7.15 9.81 4.26
C GLU A 167 6.96 10.63 5.52
N GLY A 168 6.66 9.97 6.63
CA GLY A 168 6.54 10.56 7.95
C GLY A 168 7.67 10.12 8.89
N ARG A 169 8.12 11.04 9.73
CA ARG A 169 9.08 10.78 10.81
C ARG A 169 8.60 11.38 12.12
N SER A 170 9.06 10.80 13.23
CA SER A 170 8.72 11.32 14.56
C SER A 170 9.22 12.76 14.71
N ALA A 171 8.34 13.63 15.19
CA ALA A 171 8.62 15.03 15.52
C ALA A 171 8.04 15.34 16.92
N GLY A 172 8.71 14.87 17.96
CA GLY A 172 8.23 14.96 19.34
C GLY A 172 7.08 13.98 19.60
N LYS A 173 5.87 14.51 19.79
CA LYS A 173 4.66 13.69 20.01
C LYS A 173 3.89 13.37 18.72
N ASP A 174 4.23 14.05 17.64
CA ASP A 174 3.56 14.00 16.35
C ASP A 174 4.42 13.35 15.26
N ILE A 175 3.84 13.11 14.12
CA ILE A 175 4.54 12.69 12.90
C ILE A 175 4.59 13.85 11.92
N ALA A 176 5.78 14.28 11.55
CA ALA A 176 5.99 15.23 10.46
C ALA A 176 6.05 14.50 9.13
N PHE A 177 5.15 14.83 8.22
CA PHE A 177 5.08 14.25 6.89
C PHE A 177 5.69 15.17 5.82
N ARG A 178 6.47 14.58 4.93
CA ARG A 178 6.95 15.18 3.69
C ARG A 178 6.29 14.45 2.51
N THR A 179 5.54 15.18 1.71
CA THR A 179 4.97 14.66 0.45
C THR A 179 6.06 14.53 -0.60
N VAL A 180 5.96 13.51 -1.44
CA VAL A 180 6.94 13.18 -2.49
C VAL A 180 6.35 13.45 -3.87
N GLU A 181 5.17 12.91 -4.15
CA GLU A 181 4.48 13.08 -5.43
C GLU A 181 2.98 12.82 -5.27
N ASP A 182 2.17 13.43 -6.14
CA ASP A 182 0.75 13.15 -6.18
C ASP A 182 0.52 11.75 -6.76
N ILE A 183 -0.31 10.97 -6.09
CA ILE A 183 -0.60 9.60 -6.48
C ILE A 183 -1.99 9.19 -6.00
N ALA A 184 -2.73 8.48 -6.85
CA ALA A 184 -4.04 7.96 -6.48
C ALA A 184 -3.89 6.76 -5.53
N LEU A 185 -4.25 6.95 -4.26
CA LEU A 185 -4.32 5.90 -3.24
C LEU A 185 -5.72 5.86 -2.65
N PRO A 186 -6.24 4.67 -2.33
CA PRO A 186 -7.53 4.51 -1.65
C PRO A 186 -7.54 5.28 -0.33
N ARG A 187 -8.56 6.13 -0.11
CA ARG A 187 -8.72 6.83 1.17
C ARG A 187 -9.17 5.84 2.25
N LEU A 188 -8.50 5.90 3.38
CA LEU A 188 -8.82 5.11 4.57
C LEU A 188 -9.62 5.98 5.55
N SER A 189 -10.94 5.87 5.53
CA SER A 189 -11.85 6.68 6.36
C SER A 189 -11.64 6.50 7.87
N HIS A 190 -11.06 5.39 8.29
CA HIS A 190 -10.67 5.14 9.69
C HIS A 190 -9.63 6.14 10.24
N PHE A 191 -8.97 6.88 9.35
CA PHE A 191 -7.94 7.88 9.67
C PHE A 191 -8.36 9.30 9.28
N ASP A 192 -9.66 9.52 9.07
CA ASP A 192 -10.20 10.85 8.81
C ASP A 192 -10.18 11.69 10.09
N LEU A 193 -9.91 12.97 9.92
CA LEU A 193 -10.07 13.93 10.99
C LEU A 193 -11.56 14.10 11.34
N PRO A 194 -11.90 14.29 12.62
CA PRO A 194 -13.27 14.64 13.00
C PRO A 194 -13.73 15.87 12.19
N LYS A 195 -14.83 15.72 11.49
CA LYS A 195 -15.43 16.88 10.78
C LYS A 195 -15.87 17.90 11.81
N GLY A 196 -15.13 19.01 11.91
CA GLY A 196 -15.59 20.18 12.66
C GLY A 196 -16.87 20.73 12.03
N TRP A 197 -17.83 21.14 12.86
CA TRP A 197 -18.97 21.93 12.40
C TRP A 197 -18.44 23.27 11.91
N SER A 198 -18.47 23.50 10.60
CA SER A 198 -18.30 24.84 10.04
C SER A 198 -19.70 25.46 9.95
N PHE A 199 -19.95 26.51 10.75
CA PHE A 199 -21.11 27.36 10.61
C PHE A 199 -20.84 28.38 9.52
#